data_e4e0aa85305954c40601c5e7074204e8
#
_entry.id   e4e0aa85305954c40601c5e7074204e8
#
_cell.length_a   1.000
_cell.length_b   1.000
_cell.length_c   1.000
_cell.angle_alpha   90.00
_cell.angle_beta   90.00
_cell.angle_gamma   90.00
#
_symmetry.space_group_name_H-M   'P 1'
#
loop_
_entity.id
_entity.type
_entity.pdbx_description
1 polymer ?
#
loop_
_entity_poly.entity_id
_entity_poly.type
_entity_poly.pdbx_seq_one_letter_code
_entity_poly.pdbx_strand_id
1 'polypeptide(L)'
;MNTRRQFLSAAAAGTAALAAAPLLAQASAPGSVMPTRGKTAANPLPTNPVVKGARYRPRSRLGFGGVAIGNGFAPTSDAQSEQTLAAVWASGVRYFDTSPWYGLGLSERRTGHHLHNHAADDYVVSTKVGRLLTATDKPPKTMWVQPSPFDYRYDYSAAGVRRSIEDSLQRLGVSQIDIAYIHDLSPENEKDLGMPWEQRFAEAVKGAMPELTRMRKEGLIKAWGFGVNRPEPALRAIEEADPDIFLLACQYSLLDHAQALHDTFPKIAKHGASVVVGAPLLAGYLAGRERYLYDGTVPEWAPAKRQKALGVCERHGVDLRTVALQFAAAPQVVSSVIPGARTAEQAIANAASMRVAIPAAVWEELKREGVIEADAPVPVVR
;
A
#
# COMPACT_ATOMS: atom_id res chain seq x y z
N MET A 1 56.53 -9.56 -19.04
CA MET A 1 56.71 -10.31 -20.31
C MET A 1 56.09 -11.67 -20.16
N ASN A 2 55.22 -12.03 -21.10
CA ASN A 2 54.59 -13.35 -21.33
C ASN A 2 53.51 -13.80 -20.33
N THR A 3 52.37 -14.29 -20.73
CA THR A 3 51.61 -14.35 -22.00
C THR A 3 50.19 -14.81 -21.67
N ARG A 4 49.21 -14.20 -22.31
CA ARG A 4 47.85 -14.73 -22.47
C ARG A 4 47.91 -16.00 -23.32
N ARG A 5 46.96 -16.90 -23.11
CA ARG A 5 46.51 -18.08 -23.88
C ARG A 5 46.78 -19.41 -23.19
N GLN A 6 45.68 -20.00 -22.72
CA GLN A 6 45.24 -21.37 -23.06
C GLN A 6 44.18 -21.82 -22.09
N PHE A 7 42.91 -21.77 -22.49
CA PHE A 7 41.89 -22.70 -22.04
C PHE A 7 40.79 -22.78 -23.13
N LEU A 8 41.02 -23.71 -24.02
CA LEU A 8 39.98 -24.28 -24.87
C LEU A 8 40.27 -25.78 -25.00
N SER A 9 39.17 -26.53 -24.92
CA SER A 9 39.00 -27.95 -25.27
C SER A 9 39.28 -29.01 -24.19
N ALA A 10 38.16 -29.53 -23.65
CA ALA A 10 37.91 -30.96 -23.56
C ALA A 10 36.41 -31.22 -23.49
N ALA A 11 35.82 -31.64 -24.59
CA ALA A 11 34.55 -32.32 -24.63
C ALA A 11 34.73 -33.78 -24.24
N ALA A 12 33.95 -34.30 -23.32
CA ALA A 12 33.79 -35.74 -23.14
C ALA A 12 32.34 -36.06 -22.77
N ALA A 13 31.76 -36.91 -23.60
CA ALA A 13 30.41 -37.46 -23.47
C ALA A 13 30.29 -38.35 -22.21
N GLY A 14 29.21 -38.24 -21.51
CA GLY A 14 28.81 -39.10 -20.38
C GLY A 14 27.31 -39.31 -20.37
N THR A 15 26.94 -40.55 -20.57
CA THR A 15 25.64 -41.16 -20.73
C THR A 15 24.63 -40.85 -19.64
N ALA A 16 23.41 -40.66 -20.06
CA ALA A 16 22.21 -40.49 -19.22
C ALA A 16 21.90 -41.73 -18.39
N ALA A 17 21.69 -41.55 -17.10
CA ALA A 17 20.98 -42.48 -16.25
C ALA A 17 19.71 -41.75 -15.72
N LEU A 18 18.56 -42.15 -16.22
CA LEU A 18 17.26 -41.75 -15.66
C LEU A 18 17.09 -42.40 -14.27
N ALA A 19 17.17 -41.61 -13.22
CA ALA A 19 16.71 -41.98 -11.91
C ALA A 19 15.30 -41.35 -11.69
N ALA A 20 14.28 -42.20 -11.62
CA ALA A 20 12.94 -41.82 -11.24
C ALA A 20 12.91 -41.39 -9.77
N ALA A 21 12.61 -40.11 -9.52
CA ALA A 21 12.31 -39.62 -8.18
C ALA A 21 10.82 -39.84 -7.86
N PRO A 22 10.44 -40.23 -6.64
CA PRO A 22 9.05 -40.44 -6.29
C PRO A 22 8.30 -39.10 -6.20
N LEU A 23 7.10 -39.06 -6.78
CA LEU A 23 6.12 -38.02 -6.59
C LEU A 23 5.75 -37.92 -5.10
N LEU A 24 6.30 -36.94 -4.42
CA LEU A 24 5.73 -36.50 -3.14
C LEU A 24 4.44 -35.73 -3.43
N ALA A 25 3.32 -36.32 -3.04
CA ALA A 25 2.02 -35.68 -3.04
C ALA A 25 2.09 -34.40 -2.22
N GLN A 26 2.00 -33.24 -2.87
CA GLN A 26 1.77 -31.98 -2.20
C GLN A 26 0.36 -32.02 -1.60
N ALA A 27 0.31 -32.02 -0.27
CA ALA A 27 -0.93 -31.81 0.46
C ALA A 27 -1.50 -30.44 0.06
N SER A 28 -2.66 -30.45 -0.56
CA SER A 28 -3.45 -29.28 -0.89
C SER A 28 -3.82 -28.56 0.40
N ALA A 29 -3.36 -27.32 0.54
CA ALA A 29 -3.80 -26.43 1.61
C ALA A 29 -5.31 -26.19 1.49
N PRO A 30 -6.07 -26.25 2.59
CA PRO A 30 -7.50 -25.94 2.58
C PRO A 30 -7.66 -24.42 2.39
N GLY A 31 -8.39 -24.01 1.37
CA GLY A 31 -8.75 -22.60 1.15
C GLY A 31 -8.59 -22.10 -0.29
N SER A 32 -8.78 -22.97 -1.29
CA SER A 32 -9.00 -22.52 -2.67
C SER A 32 -10.37 -21.83 -2.75
N VAL A 33 -10.38 -20.50 -2.59
CA VAL A 33 -11.58 -19.69 -2.90
C VAL A 33 -11.84 -19.78 -4.38
N MET A 34 -12.97 -20.41 -4.75
CA MET A 34 -13.44 -20.49 -6.14
C MET A 34 -13.56 -19.08 -6.73
N PRO A 35 -13.13 -18.85 -7.97
CA PRO A 35 -13.36 -17.58 -8.63
C PRO A 35 -14.86 -17.38 -8.81
N THR A 36 -15.35 -16.21 -8.41
CA THR A 36 -16.74 -15.77 -8.59
C THR A 36 -17.20 -16.00 -10.04
N ARG A 37 -18.24 -16.83 -10.24
CA ARG A 37 -18.97 -16.96 -11.51
C ARG A 37 -19.86 -15.73 -11.79
N GLY A 38 -19.40 -14.52 -11.47
CA GLY A 38 -19.98 -13.29 -11.97
C GLY A 38 -19.36 -13.02 -13.33
N LYS A 39 -20.17 -12.69 -14.32
CA LYS A 39 -19.68 -12.13 -15.59
C LYS A 39 -18.79 -10.94 -15.22
N THR A 40 -17.47 -11.10 -15.29
CA THR A 40 -16.50 -10.01 -15.24
C THR A 40 -16.70 -9.21 -16.53
N ALA A 41 -17.80 -8.47 -16.56
CA ALA A 41 -17.98 -7.46 -17.58
C ALA A 41 -16.80 -6.52 -17.49
N ALA A 42 -16.35 -6.03 -18.60
CA ALA A 42 -15.23 -5.11 -18.77
C ALA A 42 -15.50 -3.72 -18.15
N ASN A 43 -15.97 -3.67 -16.89
CA ASN A 43 -16.13 -2.42 -16.17
C ASN A 43 -14.75 -1.81 -15.92
N PRO A 44 -14.54 -0.54 -16.27
CA PRO A 44 -13.29 0.13 -15.96
C PRO A 44 -13.09 0.20 -14.44
N LEU A 45 -11.84 0.31 -14.01
CA LEU A 45 -11.56 0.62 -12.61
C LEU A 45 -12.16 1.98 -12.25
N PRO A 46 -12.67 2.15 -11.01
CA PRO A 46 -13.23 3.41 -10.58
C PRO A 46 -12.19 4.53 -10.56
N THR A 47 -12.56 5.72 -10.99
CA THR A 47 -11.71 6.91 -11.06
C THR A 47 -12.32 8.07 -10.29
N ASN A 48 -11.48 8.99 -9.84
CA ASN A 48 -11.91 10.27 -9.30
C ASN A 48 -12.10 11.28 -10.45
N PRO A 49 -13.11 12.15 -10.38
CA PRO A 49 -13.22 13.26 -11.30
C PRO A 49 -12.09 14.28 -11.05
N VAL A 50 -11.61 14.93 -12.11
CA VAL A 50 -10.74 16.10 -11.98
C VAL A 50 -11.61 17.32 -11.74
N VAL A 51 -11.48 17.93 -10.55
CA VAL A 51 -12.23 19.15 -10.19
C VAL A 51 -11.26 20.31 -10.11
N LYS A 52 -11.47 21.32 -10.97
CA LYS A 52 -10.62 22.53 -11.00
C LYS A 52 -10.70 23.27 -9.66
N GLY A 53 -9.54 23.58 -9.09
CA GLY A 53 -9.43 24.30 -7.81
C GLY A 53 -9.62 23.44 -6.56
N ALA A 54 -9.95 22.15 -6.69
CA ALA A 54 -9.95 21.23 -5.56
C ALA A 54 -8.52 20.78 -5.23
N ARG A 55 -8.33 20.32 -3.98
CA ARG A 55 -7.07 19.68 -3.57
C ARG A 55 -6.82 18.41 -4.39
N TYR A 56 -5.56 18.06 -4.54
CA TYR A 56 -5.14 16.91 -5.34
C TYR A 56 -5.80 15.60 -4.87
N ARG A 57 -6.23 14.81 -5.85
CA ARG A 57 -6.68 13.43 -5.69
C ARG A 57 -6.06 12.58 -6.80
N PRO A 58 -5.50 11.39 -6.50
CA PRO A 58 -5.04 10.48 -7.54
C PRO A 58 -6.22 10.11 -8.45
N ARG A 59 -5.99 10.05 -9.75
CA ARG A 59 -7.06 9.71 -10.70
C ARG A 59 -7.64 8.32 -10.46
N SER A 60 -6.79 7.35 -10.12
CA SER A 60 -7.21 5.97 -9.84
C SER A 60 -7.71 5.83 -8.40
N ARG A 61 -8.91 5.27 -8.22
CA ARG A 61 -9.44 4.91 -6.88
C ARG A 61 -8.94 3.57 -6.37
N LEU A 62 -8.19 2.82 -7.18
CA LEU A 62 -7.42 1.65 -6.79
C LEU A 62 -5.95 1.89 -7.08
N GLY A 63 -5.11 1.78 -6.07
CA GLY A 63 -3.66 1.80 -6.18
C GLY A 63 -3.04 0.48 -5.72
N PHE A 64 -1.71 0.45 -5.71
CA PHE A 64 -0.89 -0.67 -5.29
C PHE A 64 -0.01 -0.24 -4.11
N GLY A 65 -0.08 -0.97 -2.98
CA GLY A 65 0.77 -0.76 -1.81
C GLY A 65 2.05 -1.58 -1.88
N GLY A 66 3.21 -0.92 -1.82
CA GLY A 66 4.54 -1.48 -2.06
C GLY A 66 5.18 -2.26 -0.90
N VAL A 67 4.50 -2.47 0.23
CA VAL A 67 5.06 -3.18 1.41
C VAL A 67 5.54 -4.59 1.04
N ALA A 68 4.75 -5.35 0.30
CA ALA A 68 5.05 -6.73 -0.04
C ALA A 68 6.28 -6.86 -0.97
N ILE A 69 6.44 -5.95 -1.92
CA ILE A 69 7.62 -5.90 -2.81
C ILE A 69 8.84 -5.24 -2.14
N GLY A 70 8.69 -4.67 -0.95
CA GLY A 70 9.77 -4.30 -0.04
C GLY A 70 10.17 -5.44 0.91
N ASN A 71 9.75 -6.67 0.66
CA ASN A 71 9.99 -7.83 1.53
C ASN A 71 9.33 -7.72 2.92
N GLY A 72 8.22 -7.01 3.04
CA GLY A 72 7.42 -7.02 4.26
C GLY A 72 6.84 -8.42 4.51
N PHE A 73 7.06 -8.97 5.70
CA PHE A 73 6.58 -10.26 6.21
C PHE A 73 7.21 -11.53 5.61
N ALA A 74 7.70 -11.50 4.37
CA ALA A 74 8.41 -12.61 3.71
C ALA A 74 9.21 -12.08 2.52
N PRO A 75 10.26 -12.80 2.09
CA PRO A 75 11.04 -12.39 0.94
C PRO A 75 10.22 -12.51 -0.34
N THR A 76 10.52 -11.64 -1.29
CA THR A 76 9.99 -11.63 -2.66
C THR A 76 11.19 -11.45 -3.58
N SER A 77 11.35 -12.27 -4.60
CA SER A 77 12.45 -12.09 -5.57
C SER A 77 12.18 -10.89 -6.49
N ASP A 78 13.23 -10.37 -7.14
CA ASP A 78 13.08 -9.28 -8.10
C ASP A 78 12.19 -9.70 -9.28
N ALA A 79 12.35 -10.92 -9.78
CA ALA A 79 11.52 -11.47 -10.85
C ALA A 79 10.03 -11.56 -10.43
N GLN A 80 9.74 -12.02 -9.22
CA GLN A 80 8.37 -12.08 -8.71
C GLN A 80 7.80 -10.66 -8.51
N SER A 81 8.61 -9.72 -8.04
CA SER A 81 8.19 -8.32 -7.88
C SER A 81 7.84 -7.69 -9.23
N GLU A 82 8.66 -7.92 -10.26
CA GLU A 82 8.41 -7.43 -11.61
C GLU A 82 7.13 -8.05 -12.21
N GLN A 83 6.94 -9.37 -12.08
CA GLN A 83 5.72 -10.04 -12.50
C GLN A 83 4.48 -9.47 -11.80
N THR A 84 4.59 -9.16 -10.50
CA THR A 84 3.51 -8.55 -9.73
C THR A 84 3.19 -7.15 -10.23
N LEU A 85 4.20 -6.30 -10.43
CA LEU A 85 4.03 -4.93 -10.91
C LEU A 85 3.49 -4.90 -12.35
N ALA A 86 3.97 -5.80 -13.22
CA ALA A 86 3.44 -5.97 -14.57
C ALA A 86 1.95 -6.36 -14.55
N ALA A 87 1.56 -7.26 -13.64
CA ALA A 87 0.14 -7.63 -13.47
C ALA A 87 -0.72 -6.49 -12.91
N VAL A 88 -0.17 -5.68 -11.98
CA VAL A 88 -0.80 -4.44 -11.49
C VAL A 88 -1.08 -3.51 -12.66
N TRP A 89 -0.07 -3.25 -13.49
CA TRP A 89 -0.19 -2.38 -14.67
C TRP A 89 -1.18 -2.91 -15.69
N ALA A 90 -1.05 -4.18 -16.08
CA ALA A 90 -1.94 -4.86 -17.02
C ALA A 90 -3.40 -4.88 -16.54
N SER A 91 -3.62 -4.90 -15.24
CA SER A 91 -4.94 -4.79 -14.63
C SER A 91 -5.54 -3.37 -14.66
N GLY A 92 -4.82 -2.38 -15.18
CA GLY A 92 -5.29 -1.00 -15.30
C GLY A 92 -5.04 -0.12 -14.07
N VAL A 93 -4.34 -0.62 -13.05
CA VAL A 93 -3.93 0.18 -11.89
C VAL A 93 -2.83 1.15 -12.31
N ARG A 94 -2.95 2.41 -11.88
CA ARG A 94 -2.03 3.51 -12.28
C ARG A 94 -1.60 4.36 -11.09
N TYR A 95 -1.76 3.88 -9.87
CA TYR A 95 -1.27 4.51 -8.66
C TYR A 95 -0.41 3.52 -7.88
N PHE A 96 0.85 3.90 -7.59
CA PHE A 96 1.86 3.09 -6.91
C PHE A 96 2.33 3.82 -5.65
N ASP A 97 2.16 3.19 -4.48
CA ASP A 97 2.63 3.72 -3.21
C ASP A 97 3.86 2.94 -2.73
N THR A 98 4.90 3.66 -2.37
CA THR A 98 6.13 3.11 -1.84
C THR A 98 6.69 3.95 -0.68
N SER A 99 7.90 3.64 -0.20
CA SER A 99 8.57 4.36 0.88
C SER A 99 10.07 4.01 0.93
N PRO A 100 10.94 4.94 1.35
CA PRO A 100 12.31 4.61 1.78
C PRO A 100 12.35 3.52 2.85
N TRP A 101 11.36 3.51 3.75
CA TRP A 101 11.24 2.49 4.79
C TRP A 101 10.98 1.08 4.25
N TYR A 102 10.27 0.92 3.15
CA TYR A 102 9.85 -0.39 2.65
C TYR A 102 11.04 -1.18 2.09
N GLY A 103 11.57 -2.06 2.95
CA GLY A 103 12.76 -2.84 2.67
C GLY A 103 14.02 -1.99 2.57
N LEU A 104 14.06 -0.85 3.25
CA LEU A 104 15.18 0.11 3.23
C LEU A 104 15.55 0.52 1.79
N GLY A 105 14.55 1.04 1.05
CA GLY A 105 14.68 1.48 -0.34
C GLY A 105 14.45 0.39 -1.40
N LEU A 106 14.26 -0.88 -1.01
CA LEU A 106 14.05 -1.98 -1.96
C LEU A 106 12.78 -1.79 -2.79
N SER A 107 11.67 -1.43 -2.13
CA SER A 107 10.39 -1.19 -2.80
C SER A 107 10.46 -0.05 -3.81
N GLU A 108 11.13 1.06 -3.47
CA GLU A 108 11.31 2.18 -4.41
C GLU A 108 12.10 1.75 -5.65
N ARG A 109 13.22 1.02 -5.50
CA ARG A 109 13.99 0.55 -6.64
C ARG A 109 13.21 -0.40 -7.55
N ARG A 110 12.44 -1.33 -6.98
CA ARG A 110 11.59 -2.26 -7.73
C ARG A 110 10.47 -1.54 -8.47
N THR A 111 9.81 -0.60 -7.78
CA THR A 111 8.77 0.25 -8.38
C THR A 111 9.36 1.10 -9.51
N GLY A 112 10.50 1.74 -9.29
CA GLY A 112 11.17 2.56 -10.28
C GLY A 112 11.63 1.77 -11.51
N HIS A 113 12.19 0.57 -11.32
CA HIS A 113 12.57 -0.32 -12.41
C HIS A 113 11.38 -0.64 -13.32
N HIS A 114 10.22 -0.91 -12.74
CA HIS A 114 8.99 -1.15 -13.49
C HIS A 114 8.51 0.11 -14.22
N LEU A 115 8.42 1.23 -13.49
CA LEU A 115 7.88 2.49 -14.02
C LEU A 115 8.76 3.13 -15.10
N HIS A 116 10.05 2.80 -15.15
CA HIS A 116 10.98 3.27 -16.18
C HIS A 116 10.48 3.00 -17.61
N ASN A 117 9.68 1.96 -17.82
CA ASN A 117 9.14 1.58 -19.12
C ASN A 117 7.84 2.30 -19.48
N HIS A 118 7.38 3.27 -18.68
CA HIS A 118 6.11 3.94 -18.83
C HIS A 118 6.27 5.47 -18.81
N ALA A 119 5.39 6.18 -19.54
CA ALA A 119 5.42 7.63 -19.51
C ALA A 119 4.97 8.17 -18.14
N ALA A 120 5.63 9.21 -17.63
CA ALA A 120 5.37 9.78 -16.32
C ALA A 120 3.92 10.25 -16.11
N ASP A 121 3.24 10.68 -17.18
CA ASP A 121 1.85 11.14 -17.14
C ASP A 121 0.83 9.98 -17.06
N ASP A 122 1.27 8.73 -17.29
CA ASP A 122 0.40 7.56 -17.29
C ASP A 122 0.17 6.98 -15.89
N TYR A 123 0.92 7.43 -14.87
CA TYR A 123 0.82 6.91 -13.52
C TYR A 123 0.91 7.99 -12.45
N VAL A 124 0.56 7.62 -11.25
CA VAL A 124 0.76 8.38 -10.00
C VAL A 124 1.72 7.58 -9.13
N VAL A 125 2.74 8.24 -8.59
CA VAL A 125 3.64 7.65 -7.61
C VAL A 125 3.61 8.44 -6.30
N SER A 126 3.43 7.74 -5.18
CA SER A 126 3.63 8.30 -3.85
C SER A 126 4.81 7.64 -3.15
N THR A 127 5.57 8.44 -2.42
CA THR A 127 6.57 7.97 -1.48
C THR A 127 6.50 8.74 -0.17
N LYS A 128 7.43 8.47 0.73
CA LYS A 128 7.36 9.01 2.09
C LYS A 128 8.67 9.68 2.48
N VAL A 129 8.59 10.61 3.43
CA VAL A 129 9.72 11.37 3.98
C VAL A 129 9.80 11.20 5.50
N GLY A 130 10.92 11.56 6.07
CA GLY A 130 11.17 11.46 7.50
C GLY A 130 12.24 10.45 7.88
N ARG A 131 12.48 9.40 7.06
CA ARG A 131 13.61 8.49 7.22
C ARG A 131 14.63 8.70 6.09
N LEU A 132 15.86 9.05 6.46
CA LEU A 132 17.01 9.13 5.57
C LEU A 132 17.81 7.83 5.66
N LEU A 133 18.15 7.24 4.53
CA LEU A 133 18.89 5.99 4.45
C LEU A 133 20.41 6.27 4.35
N THR A 134 21.20 5.48 5.06
CA THR A 134 22.67 5.50 5.02
C THR A 134 23.17 4.10 4.79
N ALA A 135 24.10 3.92 3.84
CA ALA A 135 24.67 2.62 3.53
C ALA A 135 25.38 2.02 4.76
N THR A 136 25.19 0.72 4.97
CA THR A 136 25.81 -0.04 6.07
C THR A 136 26.04 -1.50 5.66
N ASP A 137 27.05 -2.13 6.25
CA ASP A 137 27.30 -3.57 6.16
C ASP A 137 26.49 -4.37 7.21
N LYS A 138 25.83 -3.67 8.17
CA LYS A 138 25.06 -4.24 9.27
C LYS A 138 23.68 -3.60 9.36
N PRO A 139 22.75 -3.95 8.46
CA PRO A 139 21.39 -3.41 8.51
C PRO A 139 20.71 -3.69 9.87
N PRO A 140 19.92 -2.76 10.39
CA PRO A 140 19.20 -2.94 11.65
C PRO A 140 18.19 -4.09 11.54
N LYS A 141 17.92 -4.75 12.66
CA LYS A 141 16.83 -5.73 12.73
C LYS A 141 15.49 -5.00 12.67
N THR A 142 14.73 -5.27 11.64
CA THR A 142 13.42 -4.66 11.36
C THR A 142 12.41 -5.74 10.97
N MET A 143 11.20 -5.34 10.61
CA MET A 143 10.18 -6.23 10.04
C MET A 143 10.48 -6.70 8.61
N TRP A 144 11.48 -6.09 7.95
CA TRP A 144 11.83 -6.38 6.56
C TRP A 144 12.72 -7.62 6.46
N VAL A 145 12.32 -8.57 5.61
CA VAL A 145 13.09 -9.80 5.36
C VAL A 145 14.08 -9.54 4.23
N GLN A 146 15.39 -9.72 4.49
CA GLN A 146 16.44 -9.43 3.52
C GLN A 146 16.31 -8.00 2.92
N PRO A 147 16.34 -6.93 3.73
CA PRO A 147 16.27 -5.57 3.25
C PRO A 147 17.53 -5.19 2.48
N SER A 148 17.50 -4.02 1.84
CA SER A 148 18.73 -3.45 1.28
C SER A 148 19.74 -3.11 2.38
N PRO A 149 21.04 -3.02 2.06
CA PRO A 149 22.12 -2.77 3.03
C PRO A 149 22.17 -1.30 3.43
N PHE A 150 21.13 -0.85 4.11
CA PHE A 150 21.01 0.50 4.66
C PHE A 150 20.57 0.49 6.12
N ASP A 151 21.04 1.47 6.86
CA ASP A 151 20.48 1.93 8.12
C ASP A 151 19.61 3.17 7.86
N TYR A 152 18.89 3.66 8.87
CA TYR A 152 18.06 4.85 8.74
C TYR A 152 18.15 5.75 9.97
N ARG A 153 17.88 7.02 9.77
CA ARG A 153 17.65 8.00 10.84
C ARG A 153 16.44 8.86 10.52
N TYR A 154 15.77 9.31 11.55
CA TYR A 154 14.68 10.27 11.40
C TYR A 154 15.21 11.68 11.20
N ASP A 155 14.63 12.41 10.27
CA ASP A 155 14.95 13.81 9.99
C ASP A 155 13.74 14.51 9.36
N TYR A 156 12.99 15.24 10.17
CA TYR A 156 11.83 16.01 9.72
C TYR A 156 12.15 17.50 9.53
N SER A 157 13.42 17.88 9.52
CA SER A 157 13.86 19.22 9.13
C SER A 157 13.57 19.48 7.65
N ALA A 158 13.55 20.76 7.23
CA ALA A 158 13.39 21.15 5.83
C ALA A 158 14.48 20.51 4.94
N ALA A 159 15.74 20.54 5.39
CA ALA A 159 16.87 19.95 4.66
C ALA A 159 16.75 18.40 4.58
N GLY A 160 16.36 17.75 5.67
CA GLY A 160 16.14 16.29 5.71
C GLY A 160 15.05 15.85 4.76
N VAL A 161 13.92 16.55 4.72
CA VAL A 161 12.81 16.24 3.83
C VAL A 161 13.18 16.46 2.36
N ARG A 162 13.84 17.58 2.02
CA ARG A 162 14.31 17.79 0.64
C ARG A 162 15.28 16.71 0.21
N ARG A 163 16.23 16.36 1.05
CA ARG A 163 17.16 15.25 0.80
C ARG A 163 16.45 13.92 0.61
N SER A 164 15.42 13.64 1.43
CA SER A 164 14.63 12.41 1.32
C SER A 164 13.94 12.29 -0.04
N ILE A 165 13.36 13.39 -0.54
CA ILE A 165 12.72 13.43 -1.87
C ILE A 165 13.76 13.24 -2.97
N GLU A 166 14.90 13.94 -2.93
CA GLU A 166 15.97 13.82 -3.92
C GLU A 166 16.53 12.38 -3.98
N ASP A 167 16.76 11.76 -2.83
CA ASP A 167 17.19 10.36 -2.74
C ASP A 167 16.11 9.39 -3.28
N SER A 168 14.83 9.67 -3.04
CA SER A 168 13.72 8.86 -3.58
C SER A 168 13.59 8.99 -5.08
N LEU A 169 13.75 10.19 -5.65
CA LEU A 169 13.79 10.42 -7.10
C LEU A 169 14.88 9.57 -7.77
N GLN A 170 16.09 9.48 -7.14
CA GLN A 170 17.18 8.66 -7.64
C GLN A 170 16.89 7.15 -7.54
N ARG A 171 16.33 6.69 -6.41
CA ARG A 171 15.99 5.26 -6.23
C ARG A 171 14.87 4.81 -7.15
N LEU A 172 13.90 5.70 -7.41
CA LEU A 172 12.79 5.48 -8.34
C LEU A 172 13.19 5.68 -9.81
N GLY A 173 14.23 6.49 -10.08
CA GLY A 173 14.61 6.85 -11.43
C GLY A 173 13.56 7.72 -12.15
N VAL A 174 12.83 8.55 -11.42
CA VAL A 174 11.80 9.46 -11.93
C VAL A 174 12.16 10.91 -11.66
N SER A 175 11.61 11.85 -12.46
CA SER A 175 11.86 13.27 -12.30
C SER A 175 10.90 13.98 -11.36
N GLN A 176 9.79 13.34 -10.97
CA GLN A 176 8.73 13.92 -10.15
C GLN A 176 8.09 12.85 -9.29
N ILE A 177 7.68 13.22 -8.09
CA ILE A 177 6.83 12.45 -7.19
C ILE A 177 5.48 13.15 -7.12
N ASP A 178 4.37 12.40 -7.27
CA ASP A 178 3.04 13.00 -7.20
C ASP A 178 2.66 13.35 -5.76
N ILE A 179 2.87 12.41 -4.81
CA ILE A 179 2.45 12.59 -3.43
C ILE A 179 3.61 12.24 -2.49
N ALA A 180 3.93 13.16 -1.58
CA ALA A 180 4.89 12.95 -0.50
C ALA A 180 4.18 12.88 0.85
N TYR A 181 4.38 11.80 1.61
CA TYR A 181 3.80 11.65 2.95
C TYR A 181 4.88 11.77 4.04
N ILE A 182 4.64 12.58 5.07
CA ILE A 182 5.39 12.53 6.33
C ILE A 182 5.06 11.20 7.00
N HIS A 183 6.08 10.34 7.19
CA HIS A 183 5.89 8.93 7.52
C HIS A 183 6.08 8.66 9.00
N ASP A 184 5.16 7.85 9.56
CA ASP A 184 5.26 7.25 10.89
C ASP A 184 5.60 8.24 12.02
N LEU A 185 5.31 9.51 11.83
CA LEU A 185 5.40 10.53 12.86
C LEU A 185 4.12 10.48 13.71
N SER A 186 4.07 9.59 14.68
CA SER A 186 2.85 9.11 15.30
C SER A 186 3.11 8.49 16.69
N PRO A 187 2.14 8.50 17.62
CA PRO A 187 2.33 8.01 18.98
C PRO A 187 2.88 6.59 19.10
N GLU A 188 2.42 5.67 18.26
CA GLU A 188 2.87 4.27 18.33
C GLU A 188 4.33 4.07 17.92
N ASN A 189 4.95 5.08 17.31
CA ASN A 189 6.34 5.01 16.86
C ASN A 189 7.34 5.73 17.80
N GLU A 190 6.93 6.23 18.95
CA GLU A 190 7.80 7.00 19.87
C GLU A 190 9.08 6.28 20.23
N LYS A 191 9.01 4.97 20.45
CA LYS A 191 10.19 4.15 20.74
C LYS A 191 11.21 4.19 19.60
N ASP A 192 10.76 4.15 18.35
CA ASP A 192 11.60 4.20 17.15
C ASP A 192 12.04 5.64 16.85
N LEU A 193 11.17 6.62 17.10
CA LEU A 193 11.47 8.05 16.99
C LEU A 193 12.53 8.52 18.01
N GLY A 194 12.72 7.78 19.11
CA GLY A 194 13.67 8.08 20.18
C GLY A 194 13.28 9.26 21.07
N MET A 195 12.05 9.76 20.93
CA MET A 195 11.48 10.86 21.74
C MET A 195 9.96 10.89 21.58
N PRO A 196 9.21 11.64 22.43
CA PRO A 196 7.78 11.85 22.26
C PRO A 196 7.45 12.36 20.86
N TRP A 197 6.40 11.81 20.27
CA TRP A 197 6.02 12.13 18.88
C TRP A 197 5.66 13.61 18.70
N GLU A 198 5.12 14.27 19.72
CA GLU A 198 4.78 15.69 19.68
C GLU A 198 6.00 16.60 19.50
N GLN A 199 7.16 16.20 20.05
CA GLN A 199 8.41 16.94 19.86
C GLN A 199 8.89 16.82 18.41
N ARG A 200 8.82 15.61 17.83
CA ARG A 200 9.10 15.40 16.41
C ARG A 200 8.08 16.10 15.51
N PHE A 201 6.81 16.13 15.93
CA PHE A 201 5.78 16.87 15.21
C PHE A 201 6.07 18.37 15.18
N ALA A 202 6.50 18.96 16.30
CA ALA A 202 6.93 20.36 16.35
C ALA A 202 8.14 20.65 15.44
N GLU A 203 9.06 19.70 15.26
CA GLU A 203 10.12 19.78 14.24
C GLU A 203 9.54 19.79 12.83
N ALA A 204 8.58 18.88 12.54
CA ALA A 204 7.94 18.82 11.25
C ALA A 204 7.11 20.07 10.90
N VAL A 205 6.44 20.69 11.87
CA VAL A 205 5.73 21.98 11.70
C VAL A 205 6.67 23.07 11.24
N LYS A 206 7.89 23.13 11.78
CA LYS A 206 8.89 24.16 11.44
C LYS A 206 9.70 23.81 10.19
N GLY A 207 9.82 22.54 9.85
CA GLY A 207 10.69 22.03 8.79
C GLY A 207 9.94 21.36 7.65
N ALA A 208 9.47 20.14 7.88
CA ALA A 208 8.88 19.26 6.85
C ALA A 208 7.66 19.89 6.15
N MET A 209 6.69 20.40 6.90
CA MET A 209 5.44 20.91 6.33
C MET A 209 5.64 22.15 5.45
N PRO A 210 6.40 23.20 5.88
CA PRO A 210 6.71 24.33 5.03
C PRO A 210 7.52 23.92 3.79
N GLU A 211 8.46 22.99 3.94
CA GLU A 211 9.29 22.53 2.82
C GLU A 211 8.50 21.77 1.79
N LEU A 212 7.62 20.83 2.18
CA LEU A 212 6.73 20.12 1.28
C LEU A 212 5.76 21.08 0.58
N THR A 213 5.26 22.10 1.31
CA THR A 213 4.44 23.15 0.71
C THR A 213 5.22 23.94 -0.35
N ARG A 214 6.52 24.21 -0.12
CA ARG A 214 7.40 24.86 -1.10
C ARG A 214 7.65 23.96 -2.30
N MET A 215 7.97 22.67 -2.10
CA MET A 215 8.16 21.71 -3.18
C MET A 215 6.91 21.53 -4.05
N ARG A 216 5.71 21.58 -3.44
CA ARG A 216 4.45 21.59 -4.19
C ARG A 216 4.34 22.83 -5.10
N LYS A 217 4.72 24.00 -4.60
CA LYS A 217 4.75 25.24 -5.40
C LYS A 217 5.81 25.23 -6.50
N GLU A 218 6.94 24.58 -6.26
CA GLU A 218 8.03 24.37 -7.22
C GLU A 218 7.67 23.32 -8.30
N GLY A 219 6.62 22.52 -8.08
CA GLY A 219 6.20 21.45 -8.99
C GLY A 219 7.00 20.16 -8.87
N LEU A 220 7.85 20.00 -7.84
CA LEU A 220 8.56 18.76 -7.55
C LEU A 220 7.64 17.66 -7.02
N ILE A 221 6.56 18.07 -6.35
CA ILE A 221 5.47 17.19 -5.91
C ILE A 221 4.13 17.87 -6.26
N LYS A 222 3.06 17.07 -6.39
CA LYS A 222 1.70 17.59 -6.64
C LYS A 222 0.90 17.76 -5.35
N ALA A 223 1.21 16.95 -4.31
CA ALA A 223 0.48 16.96 -3.05
C ALA A 223 1.35 16.44 -1.91
N TRP A 224 0.98 16.79 -0.68
CA TRP A 224 1.61 16.25 0.52
C TRP A 224 0.60 16.05 1.65
N GLY A 225 0.99 15.25 2.65
CA GLY A 225 0.26 15.03 3.89
C GLY A 225 1.00 14.04 4.78
N PHE A 226 0.27 13.23 5.55
CA PHE A 226 0.85 12.24 6.46
C PHE A 226 0.51 10.83 6.02
N GLY A 227 1.47 9.90 6.18
CA GLY A 227 1.31 8.47 6.02
C GLY A 227 1.48 7.79 7.38
N VAL A 228 0.37 7.49 8.06
CA VAL A 228 0.34 7.04 9.47
C VAL A 228 -0.73 5.98 9.71
N ASN A 229 -0.56 5.24 10.82
CA ASN A 229 -1.52 4.23 11.26
C ASN A 229 -2.49 4.75 12.34
N ARG A 230 -2.26 5.95 12.85
CA ARG A 230 -3.08 6.60 13.88
C ARG A 230 -3.59 7.94 13.36
N PRO A 231 -4.80 8.38 13.74
CA PRO A 231 -5.40 9.59 13.19
C PRO A 231 -4.81 10.89 13.77
N GLU A 232 -4.22 10.86 14.96
CA GLU A 232 -3.82 12.04 15.72
C GLU A 232 -2.89 12.98 14.93
N PRO A 233 -1.83 12.49 14.22
CA PRO A 233 -0.97 13.38 13.45
C PRO A 233 -1.66 14.02 12.26
N ALA A 234 -2.58 13.30 11.60
CA ALA A 234 -3.35 13.83 10.47
C ALA A 234 -4.30 14.93 10.93
N LEU A 235 -5.00 14.72 12.05
CA LEU A 235 -5.92 15.70 12.62
C LEU A 235 -5.18 16.96 13.10
N ARG A 236 -4.02 16.78 13.73
CA ARG A 236 -3.21 17.93 14.15
C ARG A 236 -2.63 18.68 12.95
N ALA A 237 -2.25 17.98 11.88
CA ALA A 237 -1.69 18.61 10.68
C ALA A 237 -2.68 19.53 9.97
N ILE A 238 -3.98 19.23 9.96
CA ILE A 238 -5.01 20.10 9.37
C ILE A 238 -5.27 21.38 10.20
N GLU A 239 -4.87 21.39 11.45
CA GLU A 239 -4.97 22.56 12.32
C GLU A 239 -3.76 23.49 12.16
N GLU A 240 -2.58 22.93 11.89
CA GLU A 240 -1.30 23.67 11.90
C GLU A 240 -0.76 23.97 10.48
N ALA A 241 -1.29 23.33 9.42
CA ALA A 241 -0.76 23.46 8.06
C ALA A 241 -1.84 23.25 6.98
N ASP A 242 -1.39 23.14 5.73
CA ASP A 242 -2.25 23.02 4.55
C ASP A 242 -1.98 21.72 3.74
N PRO A 243 -2.14 20.53 4.34
CA PRO A 243 -2.00 19.26 3.65
C PRO A 243 -3.12 19.01 2.66
N ASP A 244 -2.85 18.22 1.62
CA ASP A 244 -3.80 17.92 0.55
C ASP A 244 -4.47 16.55 0.72
N ILE A 245 -3.72 15.56 1.23
CA ILE A 245 -4.10 14.15 1.19
C ILE A 245 -3.39 13.36 2.28
N PHE A 246 -4.10 12.44 2.93
CA PHE A 246 -3.56 11.58 3.98
C PHE A 246 -3.57 10.12 3.55
N LEU A 247 -2.51 9.37 3.83
CA LEU A 247 -2.52 7.92 3.78
C LEU A 247 -2.75 7.40 5.20
N LEU A 248 -3.96 6.92 5.46
CA LEU A 248 -4.34 6.34 6.74
C LEU A 248 -4.40 4.82 6.60
N ALA A 249 -3.42 4.14 7.17
CA ALA A 249 -3.43 2.68 7.23
C ALA A 249 -4.08 2.21 8.53
N CYS A 250 -4.67 1.01 8.52
CA CYS A 250 -5.26 0.38 9.70
C CYS A 250 -6.46 1.10 10.32
N GLN A 251 -6.99 2.15 9.69
CA GLN A 251 -8.05 2.99 10.27
C GLN A 251 -9.45 2.76 9.66
N TYR A 252 -9.52 2.20 8.45
CA TYR A 252 -10.80 1.98 7.78
C TYR A 252 -10.80 0.67 6.99
N SER A 253 -11.50 -0.31 7.50
CA SER A 253 -11.69 -1.62 6.90
C SER A 253 -13.13 -2.12 7.12
N LEU A 254 -13.51 -3.21 6.47
CA LEU A 254 -14.83 -3.83 6.67
C LEU A 254 -15.10 -4.20 8.14
N LEU A 255 -14.06 -4.58 8.90
CA LEU A 255 -14.22 -5.02 10.30
C LEU A 255 -14.00 -3.91 11.32
N ASP A 256 -13.23 -2.89 10.99
CA ASP A 256 -12.88 -1.81 11.92
C ASP A 256 -12.91 -0.47 11.15
N HIS A 257 -13.85 0.41 11.49
CA HIS A 257 -14.07 1.66 10.75
C HIS A 257 -14.82 2.75 11.55
N ALA A 258 -15.43 2.41 12.68
CA ALA A 258 -16.34 3.33 13.36
C ALA A 258 -15.66 4.65 13.76
N GLN A 259 -14.43 4.61 14.33
CA GLN A 259 -13.70 5.81 14.71
C GLN A 259 -13.37 6.68 13.49
N ALA A 260 -12.85 6.08 12.42
CA ALA A 260 -12.52 6.82 11.21
C ALA A 260 -13.78 7.42 10.58
N LEU A 261 -14.88 6.66 10.52
CA LEU A 261 -16.16 7.09 9.95
C LEU A 261 -16.75 8.29 10.66
N HIS A 262 -16.79 8.24 11.99
CA HIS A 262 -17.55 9.23 12.79
C HIS A 262 -16.71 10.40 13.30
N ASP A 263 -15.39 10.27 13.33
CA ASP A 263 -14.50 11.33 13.83
C ASP A 263 -13.49 11.81 12.79
N THR A 264 -12.61 10.93 12.29
CA THR A 264 -11.46 11.32 11.47
C THR A 264 -11.84 11.82 10.08
N PHE A 265 -12.69 11.07 9.39
CA PHE A 265 -13.09 11.38 8.01
C PHE A 265 -13.90 12.66 7.88
N PRO A 266 -14.87 12.97 8.77
CA PRO A 266 -15.58 14.25 8.75
C PRO A 266 -14.65 15.45 8.90
N LYS A 267 -13.65 15.38 9.80
CA LYS A 267 -12.70 16.47 10.02
C LYS A 267 -11.80 16.69 8.78
N ILE A 268 -11.27 15.61 8.20
CA ILE A 268 -10.45 15.67 6.97
C ILE A 268 -11.29 16.22 5.80
N ALA A 269 -12.53 15.75 5.64
CA ALA A 269 -13.42 16.21 4.59
C ALA A 269 -13.76 17.71 4.72
N LYS A 270 -13.99 18.18 5.96
CA LYS A 270 -14.23 19.60 6.26
C LYS A 270 -13.04 20.48 5.88
N HIS A 271 -11.81 19.98 6.07
CA HIS A 271 -10.59 20.67 5.62
C HIS A 271 -10.45 20.67 4.07
N GLY A 272 -11.20 19.84 3.36
CA GLY A 272 -11.14 19.68 1.91
C GLY A 272 -10.07 18.70 1.44
N ALA A 273 -9.32 18.07 2.34
CA ALA A 273 -8.35 17.04 2.02
C ALA A 273 -9.03 15.69 1.74
N SER A 274 -8.26 14.73 1.23
CA SER A 274 -8.75 13.38 0.96
C SER A 274 -7.92 12.32 1.68
N VAL A 275 -8.43 11.09 1.67
CA VAL A 275 -7.77 9.93 2.30
C VAL A 275 -7.44 8.87 1.26
N VAL A 276 -6.23 8.34 1.34
CA VAL A 276 -5.84 7.05 0.77
C VAL A 276 -5.90 6.01 1.88
N VAL A 277 -6.69 4.96 1.71
CA VAL A 277 -6.80 3.90 2.71
C VAL A 277 -5.72 2.84 2.47
N GLY A 278 -4.79 2.75 3.42
CA GLY A 278 -3.81 1.67 3.49
C GLY A 278 -4.34 0.46 4.26
N ALA A 279 -3.78 -0.71 3.97
CA ALA A 279 -4.16 -1.99 4.60
C ALA A 279 -5.68 -2.32 4.58
N PRO A 280 -6.44 -2.06 3.50
CA PRO A 280 -7.89 -2.28 3.45
C PRO A 280 -8.30 -3.74 3.68
N LEU A 281 -7.37 -4.68 3.48
CA LEU A 281 -7.54 -6.12 3.70
C LEU A 281 -6.93 -6.61 5.02
N LEU A 282 -6.55 -5.71 5.95
CA LEU A 282 -5.97 -6.03 7.25
C LEU A 282 -4.77 -6.99 7.13
N ALA A 283 -3.80 -6.65 6.26
CA ALA A 283 -2.63 -7.46 5.93
C ALA A 283 -2.95 -8.87 5.37
N GLY A 284 -4.11 -9.01 4.78
CA GLY A 284 -4.59 -10.25 4.15
C GLY A 284 -5.62 -11.02 4.97
N TYR A 285 -5.97 -10.57 6.18
CA TYR A 285 -6.96 -11.23 7.03
C TYR A 285 -8.33 -11.36 6.34
N LEU A 286 -8.75 -10.32 5.60
CA LEU A 286 -9.97 -10.32 4.78
C LEU A 286 -9.81 -11.01 3.42
N ALA A 287 -8.63 -11.57 3.16
CA ALA A 287 -8.32 -12.34 1.96
C ALA A 287 -7.87 -13.79 2.29
N GLY A 288 -8.31 -14.32 3.42
CA GLY A 288 -8.11 -15.71 3.81
C GLY A 288 -6.79 -16.02 4.52
N ARG A 289 -6.03 -15.02 4.98
CA ARG A 289 -4.84 -15.23 5.80
C ARG A 289 -5.15 -15.10 7.28
N GLU A 290 -4.34 -15.76 8.12
CA GLU A 290 -4.47 -15.71 9.59
C GLU A 290 -3.63 -14.57 10.22
N ARG A 291 -3.17 -13.62 9.43
CA ARG A 291 -2.44 -12.43 9.87
C ARG A 291 -3.40 -11.25 9.95
N TYR A 292 -3.35 -10.53 11.06
CA TYR A 292 -4.05 -9.26 11.24
C TYR A 292 -3.05 -8.12 11.36
N LEU A 293 -3.14 -7.12 10.49
CA LEU A 293 -2.26 -5.93 10.42
C LEU A 293 -0.75 -6.26 10.42
N TYR A 294 0.08 -5.35 10.93
CA TYR A 294 1.54 -5.44 10.82
C TYR A 294 2.19 -6.33 11.87
N ASP A 295 1.70 -6.32 13.11
CA ASP A 295 2.21 -7.16 14.20
C ASP A 295 1.72 -8.62 14.14
N GLY A 296 0.65 -8.84 13.39
CA GLY A 296 0.07 -10.17 13.19
C GLY A 296 -0.89 -10.62 14.27
N THR A 297 -1.04 -9.86 15.37
CA THR A 297 -1.92 -10.20 16.50
C THR A 297 -3.38 -10.03 16.11
N VAL A 298 -4.15 -11.10 16.15
CA VAL A 298 -5.58 -11.07 15.85
C VAL A 298 -6.35 -10.67 17.11
N PRO A 299 -7.08 -9.53 17.12
CA PRO A 299 -7.91 -9.13 18.25
C PRO A 299 -9.02 -10.16 18.52
N GLU A 300 -9.38 -10.36 19.79
CA GLU A 300 -10.38 -11.36 20.20
C GLU A 300 -11.74 -11.20 19.48
N TRP A 301 -12.14 -9.99 19.18
CA TRP A 301 -13.40 -9.70 18.49
C TRP A 301 -13.36 -10.00 16.98
N ALA A 302 -12.18 -10.00 16.36
CA ALA A 302 -12.04 -10.02 14.91
C ALA A 302 -12.48 -11.36 14.26
N PRO A 303 -12.21 -12.54 14.83
CA PRO A 303 -12.63 -13.81 14.24
C PRO A 303 -14.16 -13.92 14.11
N ALA A 304 -14.89 -13.57 15.17
CA ALA A 304 -16.36 -13.63 15.15
C ALA A 304 -16.96 -12.67 14.13
N LYS A 305 -16.43 -11.43 14.05
CA LYS A 305 -16.89 -10.43 13.09
C LYS A 305 -16.56 -10.84 11.65
N ARG A 306 -15.35 -11.38 11.40
CA ARG A 306 -14.96 -11.94 10.09
C ARG A 306 -15.88 -13.10 9.67
N GLN A 307 -16.21 -14.02 10.60
CA GLN A 307 -17.08 -15.14 10.29
C GLN A 307 -18.49 -14.70 9.91
N LYS A 308 -19.05 -13.69 10.60
CA LYS A 308 -20.31 -13.07 10.20
C LYS A 308 -20.24 -12.47 8.79
N ALA A 309 -19.19 -11.68 8.50
CA ALA A 309 -18.99 -11.09 7.18
C ALA A 309 -18.88 -12.18 6.10
N LEU A 310 -18.12 -13.24 6.36
CA LEU A 310 -17.97 -14.38 5.45
C LEU A 310 -19.32 -15.07 5.18
N GLY A 311 -20.10 -15.34 6.24
CA GLY A 311 -21.43 -15.97 6.09
C GLY A 311 -22.39 -15.12 5.25
N VAL A 312 -22.38 -13.79 5.39
CA VAL A 312 -23.14 -12.91 4.49
C VAL A 312 -22.66 -13.04 3.06
N CYS A 313 -21.34 -12.97 2.84
CA CYS A 313 -20.75 -13.08 1.52
C CYS A 313 -21.10 -14.42 0.83
N GLU A 314 -21.06 -15.53 1.55
CA GLU A 314 -21.39 -16.87 1.05
C GLU A 314 -22.88 -16.97 0.64
N ARG A 315 -23.79 -16.46 1.46
CA ARG A 315 -25.24 -16.45 1.13
C ARG A 315 -25.56 -15.72 -0.16
N HIS A 316 -24.78 -14.69 -0.48
CA HIS A 316 -24.97 -13.86 -1.67
C HIS A 316 -24.02 -14.23 -2.83
N GLY A 317 -23.15 -15.22 -2.67
CA GLY A 317 -22.19 -15.64 -3.71
C GLY A 317 -21.15 -14.58 -4.06
N VAL A 318 -20.75 -13.73 -3.10
CA VAL A 318 -19.77 -12.65 -3.27
C VAL A 318 -18.51 -12.98 -2.48
N ASP A 319 -17.34 -12.67 -3.03
CA ASP A 319 -16.07 -12.85 -2.34
C ASP A 319 -15.83 -11.77 -1.26
N LEU A 320 -15.37 -12.17 -0.07
CA LEU A 320 -15.12 -11.28 1.06
C LEU A 320 -14.09 -10.19 0.76
N ARG A 321 -13.02 -10.49 -0.01
CA ARG A 321 -12.05 -9.50 -0.48
C ARG A 321 -12.73 -8.41 -1.30
N THR A 322 -13.63 -8.81 -2.18
CA THR A 322 -14.41 -7.90 -3.04
C THR A 322 -15.24 -6.94 -2.21
N VAL A 323 -15.97 -7.45 -1.24
CA VAL A 323 -16.77 -6.64 -0.31
C VAL A 323 -15.87 -5.70 0.49
N ALA A 324 -14.76 -6.20 1.04
CA ALA A 324 -13.84 -5.41 1.85
C ALA A 324 -13.19 -4.26 1.08
N LEU A 325 -12.72 -4.49 -0.14
CA LEU A 325 -12.08 -3.45 -0.96
C LEU A 325 -13.09 -2.37 -1.39
N GLN A 326 -14.28 -2.77 -1.82
CA GLN A 326 -15.29 -1.82 -2.25
C GLN A 326 -15.88 -1.02 -1.08
N PHE A 327 -16.05 -1.65 0.10
CA PHE A 327 -16.41 -0.95 1.33
C PHE A 327 -15.38 0.12 1.70
N ALA A 328 -14.10 -0.25 1.73
CA ALA A 328 -13.03 0.68 2.07
C ALA A 328 -12.94 1.87 1.09
N ALA A 329 -13.32 1.67 -0.17
CA ALA A 329 -13.34 2.71 -1.20
C ALA A 329 -14.63 3.55 -1.22
N ALA A 330 -15.70 3.17 -0.48
CA ALA A 330 -17.01 3.79 -0.62
C ALA A 330 -17.10 5.25 -0.10
N PRO A 331 -16.49 5.64 1.03
CA PRO A 331 -16.62 7.01 1.54
C PRO A 331 -16.11 8.04 0.54
N GLN A 332 -16.83 9.16 0.41
CA GLN A 332 -16.49 10.23 -0.54
C GLN A 332 -15.12 10.87 -0.25
N VAL A 333 -14.72 10.94 1.01
CA VAL A 333 -13.41 11.47 1.42
C VAL A 333 -12.27 10.57 0.96
N VAL A 334 -12.54 9.26 0.77
CA VAL A 334 -11.54 8.30 0.28
C VAL A 334 -11.32 8.50 -1.21
N SER A 335 -10.09 8.90 -1.55
CA SER A 335 -9.68 9.11 -2.94
C SER A 335 -9.07 7.85 -3.56
N SER A 336 -8.49 6.94 -2.77
CA SER A 336 -7.99 5.66 -3.26
C SER A 336 -7.87 4.64 -2.13
N VAL A 337 -7.90 3.35 -2.51
CA VAL A 337 -7.48 2.23 -1.64
C VAL A 337 -6.24 1.59 -2.23
N ILE A 338 -5.26 1.23 -1.39
CA ILE A 338 -3.97 0.68 -1.84
C ILE A 338 -3.68 -0.69 -1.22
N PRO A 339 -4.43 -1.75 -1.61
CA PRO A 339 -4.09 -3.10 -1.19
C PRO A 339 -2.71 -3.48 -1.70
N GLY A 340 -1.92 -4.16 -0.87
CA GLY A 340 -0.67 -4.78 -1.29
C GLY A 340 -0.92 -6.08 -2.06
N ALA A 341 0.04 -6.48 -2.89
CA ALA A 341 0.11 -7.80 -3.49
C ALA A 341 1.56 -8.27 -3.54
N ARG A 342 1.77 -9.56 -3.32
CA ARG A 342 3.07 -10.23 -3.42
C ARG A 342 3.21 -10.99 -4.73
N THR A 343 2.10 -11.40 -5.32
CA THR A 343 2.06 -12.18 -6.56
C THR A 343 1.15 -11.54 -7.59
N ALA A 344 1.36 -11.89 -8.86
CA ALA A 344 0.53 -11.44 -9.98
C ALA A 344 -0.95 -11.79 -9.77
N GLU A 345 -1.25 -12.98 -9.26
CA GLU A 345 -2.62 -13.45 -9.00
C GLU A 345 -3.32 -12.57 -7.95
N GLN A 346 -2.60 -12.17 -6.89
CA GLN A 346 -3.16 -11.27 -5.87
C GLN A 346 -3.45 -9.89 -6.46
N ALA A 347 -2.57 -9.36 -7.31
CA ALA A 347 -2.77 -8.09 -7.99
C ALA A 347 -3.99 -8.12 -8.92
N ILE A 348 -4.10 -9.16 -9.75
CA ILE A 348 -5.24 -9.38 -10.63
C ILE A 348 -6.54 -9.50 -9.83
N ALA A 349 -6.53 -10.29 -8.75
CA ALA A 349 -7.71 -10.49 -7.90
C ALA A 349 -8.16 -9.19 -7.21
N ASN A 350 -7.23 -8.35 -6.73
CA ASN A 350 -7.56 -7.04 -6.16
C ASN A 350 -8.22 -6.12 -7.19
N ALA A 351 -7.70 -6.08 -8.42
CA ALA A 351 -8.27 -5.27 -9.48
C ALA A 351 -9.64 -5.81 -9.96
N ALA A 352 -9.78 -7.12 -10.08
CA ALA A 352 -11.04 -7.75 -10.41
C ALA A 352 -12.14 -7.45 -9.37
N SER A 353 -11.78 -7.47 -8.09
CA SER A 353 -12.68 -7.14 -6.98
C SER A 353 -13.33 -5.75 -7.14
N MET A 354 -12.61 -4.77 -7.68
CA MET A 354 -13.14 -3.41 -7.87
C MET A 354 -14.06 -3.26 -9.10
N ARG A 355 -14.23 -4.32 -9.90
CA ARG A 355 -15.09 -4.35 -11.10
C ARG A 355 -16.39 -5.13 -10.91
N VAL A 356 -16.52 -5.86 -9.82
CA VAL A 356 -17.70 -6.66 -9.50
C VAL A 356 -18.85 -5.77 -9.02
N ALA A 357 -20.04 -5.97 -9.56
CA ALA A 357 -21.25 -5.37 -9.00
C ALA A 357 -21.70 -6.19 -7.78
N ILE A 358 -21.74 -5.54 -6.61
CA ILE A 358 -22.20 -6.15 -5.35
C ILE A 358 -23.68 -5.80 -5.19
N PRO A 359 -24.59 -6.80 -5.01
CA PRO A 359 -26.01 -6.53 -4.77
C PRO A 359 -26.23 -5.69 -3.52
N ALA A 360 -27.22 -4.77 -3.54
CA ALA A 360 -27.55 -3.93 -2.38
C ALA A 360 -27.89 -4.76 -1.13
N ALA A 361 -28.53 -5.91 -1.30
CA ALA A 361 -28.86 -6.82 -0.22
C ALA A 361 -27.66 -7.29 0.62
N VAL A 362 -26.46 -7.37 0.02
CA VAL A 362 -25.22 -7.67 0.76
C VAL A 362 -24.94 -6.59 1.81
N TRP A 363 -25.03 -5.34 1.41
CA TRP A 363 -24.76 -4.20 2.28
C TRP A 363 -25.81 -4.06 3.37
N GLU A 364 -27.07 -4.25 3.04
CA GLU A 364 -28.18 -4.25 3.99
C GLU A 364 -28.03 -5.35 5.04
N GLU A 365 -27.61 -6.54 4.61
CA GLU A 365 -27.38 -7.65 5.52
C GLU A 365 -26.16 -7.43 6.41
N LEU A 366 -25.04 -6.92 5.88
CA LEU A 366 -23.86 -6.57 6.69
C LEU A 366 -24.17 -5.52 7.77
N LYS A 367 -25.03 -4.55 7.47
CA LYS A 367 -25.55 -3.56 8.44
C LYS A 367 -26.39 -4.24 9.51
N ARG A 368 -27.35 -5.07 9.11
CA ARG A 368 -28.26 -5.79 10.03
C ARG A 368 -27.50 -6.75 10.97
N GLU A 369 -26.48 -7.42 10.47
CA GLU A 369 -25.62 -8.32 11.25
C GLU A 369 -24.60 -7.58 12.14
N GLY A 370 -24.54 -6.26 12.08
CA GLY A 370 -23.60 -5.42 12.83
C GLY A 370 -22.14 -5.62 12.42
N VAL A 371 -21.90 -6.03 11.18
CA VAL A 371 -20.53 -6.09 10.61
C VAL A 371 -20.06 -4.69 10.23
N ILE A 372 -20.95 -3.87 9.67
CA ILE A 372 -20.68 -2.47 9.36
C ILE A 372 -21.69 -1.56 10.06
N GLU A 373 -21.26 -0.33 10.34
CA GLU A 373 -22.12 0.70 10.93
C GLU A 373 -23.35 0.97 10.03
N ALA A 374 -24.49 1.25 10.66
CA ALA A 374 -25.76 1.44 9.95
C ALA A 374 -25.71 2.60 8.95
N ASP A 375 -24.97 3.65 9.27
CA ASP A 375 -24.76 4.84 8.45
C ASP A 375 -23.51 4.78 7.58
N ALA A 376 -22.74 3.67 7.63
CA ALA A 376 -21.54 3.51 6.80
C ALA A 376 -21.88 3.66 5.31
N PRO A 377 -21.13 4.49 4.56
CA PRO A 377 -21.27 4.59 3.12
C PRO A 377 -20.94 3.26 2.45
N VAL A 378 -21.73 2.88 1.47
CA VAL A 378 -21.53 1.67 0.67
C VAL A 378 -21.60 2.04 -0.81
N PRO A 379 -21.00 1.23 -1.73
CA PRO A 379 -21.11 1.48 -3.16
C PRO A 379 -22.57 1.54 -3.62
N VAL A 380 -22.88 2.57 -4.41
CA VAL A 380 -24.19 2.66 -5.07
C VAL A 380 -24.15 1.78 -6.31
N VAL A 381 -25.06 0.83 -6.40
CA VAL A 381 -25.25 0.03 -7.62
C VAL A 381 -25.73 0.98 -8.73
N ARG A 382 -24.91 1.14 -9.75
CA ARG A 382 -25.29 1.89 -10.97
C ARG A 382 -25.86 0.95 -12.02
#